data_a26ba08f3601e6ccc12d3d675c9c8324
#
_entry.id   a26ba08f3601e6ccc12d3d675c9c8324
#
_cell.length_a   1.000
_cell.length_b   1.000
_cell.length_c   1.000
_cell.angle_alpha   90.00
_cell.angle_beta   90.00
_cell.angle_gamma   90.00
#
_symmetry.space_group_name_H-M   'P 1'
#
loop_
_entity.id
_entity.type
_entity.pdbx_description
1 polymer ?
#
loop_
_entity_poly.entity_id
_entity_poly.type
_entity_poly.pdbx_seq_one_letter_code
_entity_poly.pdbx_strand_id
1 'polypeptide(L)'
;MSEETIDYGQVTGMVHSTESFGAVDGPGIRFIVFLQGCQMRCQYCHNPDTWAMETNKSRRRTVDDVLSEALRYRGFWGDKGGITVSGGEALLQIDFLIALFTKAKEKGIHCTLDTCALPFRNKPRYLEKFNKLMAVTDLVLLDIKEINEEQHKIVTSQTNKNILACAQYLSDIGKPVWIRHVLVPGL
;
A
#
# COMPACT_ATOMS: atom_id res chain seq x y z
N MET A 1 16.87 10.40 28.81
CA MET A 1 16.77 9.29 27.86
C MET A 1 16.80 9.93 26.49
N SER A 2 17.87 9.74 25.73
CA SER A 2 17.95 10.23 24.34
C SER A 2 16.91 9.46 23.53
N GLU A 3 15.96 10.18 22.89
CA GLU A 3 15.12 9.59 21.85
C GLU A 3 16.08 9.05 20.77
N GLU A 4 16.12 7.75 20.59
CA GLU A 4 16.81 7.16 19.43
C GLU A 4 16.12 7.69 18.17
N THR A 5 16.82 8.53 17.45
CA THR A 5 16.33 9.07 16.16
C THR A 5 16.26 7.90 15.18
N ILE A 6 15.06 7.48 14.80
CA ILE A 6 14.88 6.41 13.81
C ILE A 6 15.45 6.88 12.47
N ASP A 7 16.47 6.20 11.97
CA ASP A 7 16.93 6.40 10.59
C ASP A 7 15.96 5.70 9.62
N TYR A 8 15.00 6.47 9.14
CA TYR A 8 14.00 5.98 8.19
C TYR A 8 14.62 5.44 6.89
N GLY A 9 15.79 5.91 6.48
CA GLY A 9 16.46 5.44 5.27
C GLY A 9 16.87 3.96 5.35
N GLN A 10 17.19 3.48 6.55
CA GLN A 10 17.63 2.10 6.81
C GLN A 10 16.49 1.13 7.11
N VAL A 11 15.25 1.60 7.27
CA VAL A 11 14.09 0.70 7.43
C VAL A 11 13.95 -0.15 6.18
N THR A 12 13.75 -1.46 6.38
CA THR A 12 13.67 -2.42 5.26
C THR A 12 12.26 -2.94 5.04
N GLY A 13 11.94 -3.19 3.77
CA GLY A 13 10.74 -3.90 3.35
C GLY A 13 11.08 -5.08 2.42
N MET A 14 10.18 -6.07 2.40
CA MET A 14 10.26 -7.16 1.45
C MET A 14 9.58 -6.73 0.15
N VAL A 15 10.37 -6.40 -0.87
CA VAL A 15 9.92 -5.90 -2.16
C VAL A 15 9.88 -7.08 -3.15
N HIS A 16 8.73 -7.26 -3.82
CA HIS A 16 8.57 -8.21 -4.91
C HIS A 16 9.19 -7.67 -6.20
N SER A 17 8.74 -6.49 -6.62
CA SER A 17 9.17 -5.84 -7.86
C SER A 17 8.88 -4.33 -7.83
N THR A 18 9.38 -3.62 -8.83
CA THR A 18 9.10 -2.21 -9.07
C THR A 18 8.68 -2.02 -10.53
N GLU A 19 7.85 -1.00 -10.79
CA GLU A 19 7.47 -0.55 -12.13
C GLU A 19 7.60 0.96 -12.22
N SER A 20 8.20 1.46 -13.30
CA SER A 20 8.57 2.87 -13.41
C SER A 20 7.55 3.78 -14.12
N PHE A 21 6.55 3.20 -14.80
CA PHE A 21 5.60 3.93 -15.65
C PHE A 21 4.14 3.51 -15.42
N GLY A 22 3.73 3.27 -14.16
CA GLY A 22 2.33 2.97 -13.85
C GLY A 22 1.42 4.15 -14.18
N ALA A 23 0.35 3.90 -14.94
CA ALA A 23 -0.60 4.92 -15.38
C ALA A 23 -1.99 4.78 -14.76
N VAL A 24 -2.25 3.68 -14.03
CA VAL A 24 -3.57 3.35 -13.48
C VAL A 24 -3.59 3.23 -11.94
N ASP A 25 -2.43 3.42 -11.31
CA ASP A 25 -2.24 3.21 -9.88
C ASP A 25 -2.16 4.52 -9.10
N GLY A 26 -2.95 5.49 -9.50
CA GLY A 26 -3.05 6.82 -8.92
C GLY A 26 -2.94 7.94 -9.96
N PRO A 27 -2.89 9.21 -9.53
CA PRO A 27 -2.84 10.34 -10.46
C PRO A 27 -1.46 10.46 -11.13
N GLY A 28 -1.44 10.77 -12.43
CA GLY A 28 -0.22 10.96 -13.23
C GLY A 28 0.55 9.66 -13.46
N ILE A 29 1.82 9.78 -13.84
CA ILE A 29 2.72 8.63 -13.98
C ILE A 29 3.32 8.29 -12.63
N ARG A 30 3.33 7.01 -12.28
CA ARG A 30 3.74 6.52 -10.97
C ARG A 30 4.95 5.60 -11.05
N PHE A 31 5.86 5.75 -10.08
CA PHE A 31 6.76 4.67 -9.73
C PHE A 31 6.05 3.76 -8.74
N ILE A 32 5.86 2.49 -9.10
CA ILE A 32 5.11 1.55 -8.28
C ILE A 32 6.09 0.60 -7.58
N VAL A 33 5.88 0.41 -6.28
CA VAL A 33 6.60 -0.57 -5.47
C VAL A 33 5.61 -1.68 -5.09
N PHE A 34 5.82 -2.89 -5.58
CA PHE A 34 5.04 -4.05 -5.21
C PHE A 34 5.69 -4.76 -4.02
N LEU A 35 5.02 -4.75 -2.88
CA LEU A 35 5.48 -5.44 -1.68
C LEU A 35 5.08 -6.91 -1.70
N GLN A 36 5.90 -7.73 -1.07
CA GLN A 36 5.67 -9.16 -0.92
C GLN A 36 4.78 -9.43 0.30
N GLY A 37 3.91 -10.43 0.18
CA GLY A 37 3.02 -10.91 1.21
C GLY A 37 1.56 -10.48 1.03
N CYS A 38 0.63 -11.43 1.04
CA CYS A 38 -0.80 -11.19 1.04
C CYS A 38 -1.53 -12.31 1.76
N GLN A 39 -2.48 -11.96 2.62
CA GLN A 39 -3.31 -12.92 3.35
C GLN A 39 -4.60 -13.30 2.59
N MET A 40 -4.95 -12.54 1.54
CA MET A 40 -6.08 -12.87 0.68
C MET A 40 -5.73 -13.96 -0.34
N ARG A 41 -6.76 -14.63 -0.84
CA ARG A 41 -6.70 -15.63 -1.91
C ARG A 41 -7.76 -15.31 -2.95
N CYS A 42 -7.68 -14.10 -3.51
CA CYS A 42 -8.65 -13.64 -4.51
C CYS A 42 -8.63 -14.55 -5.74
N GLN A 43 -9.79 -15.06 -6.15
CA GLN A 43 -9.90 -15.97 -7.30
C GLN A 43 -9.41 -15.32 -8.61
N TYR A 44 -9.52 -14.00 -8.71
CA TYR A 44 -9.05 -13.20 -9.87
C TYR A 44 -7.75 -12.45 -9.58
N CYS A 45 -6.92 -12.94 -8.67
CA CYS A 45 -5.64 -12.29 -8.39
C CYS A 45 -4.73 -12.35 -9.63
N HIS A 46 -4.31 -11.19 -10.13
CA HIS A 46 -3.37 -11.11 -11.25
C HIS A 46 -1.91 -11.14 -10.81
N ASN A 47 -1.64 -11.11 -9.50
CA ASN A 47 -0.28 -11.15 -8.93
C ASN A 47 -0.13 -12.19 -7.80
N PRO A 48 -0.45 -13.49 -8.05
CA PRO A 48 -0.43 -14.53 -7.02
C PRO A 48 0.98 -14.82 -6.48
N ASP A 49 2.03 -14.44 -7.22
CA ASP A 49 3.43 -14.55 -6.79
C ASP A 49 3.71 -13.74 -5.50
N THR A 50 2.87 -12.74 -5.20
CA THR A 50 2.97 -11.93 -3.97
C THR A 50 2.26 -12.53 -2.75
N TRP A 51 1.61 -13.69 -2.85
CA TRP A 51 0.86 -14.27 -1.72
C TRP A 51 1.75 -14.72 -0.57
N ALA A 52 2.87 -15.40 -0.87
CA ALA A 52 3.81 -15.83 0.15
C ALA A 52 4.46 -14.63 0.82
N MET A 53 4.77 -14.74 2.11
CA MET A 53 5.40 -13.64 2.85
C MET A 53 6.82 -13.37 2.38
N GLU A 54 7.50 -14.39 1.85
CA GLU A 54 8.85 -14.33 1.29
C GLU A 54 8.98 -15.38 0.18
N THR A 55 9.73 -15.05 -0.87
CA THR A 55 10.03 -15.94 -2.00
C THR A 55 11.48 -15.75 -2.44
N ASN A 56 11.98 -16.67 -3.27
CA ASN A 56 13.31 -16.51 -3.89
C ASN A 56 13.41 -15.32 -4.87
N LYS A 57 12.27 -14.78 -5.31
CA LYS A 57 12.18 -13.59 -6.18
C LYS A 57 12.14 -12.28 -5.38
N SER A 58 11.55 -12.29 -4.17
CA SER A 58 11.48 -11.09 -3.33
C SER A 58 12.84 -10.71 -2.75
N ARG A 59 13.05 -9.43 -2.51
CA ARG A 59 14.30 -8.88 -1.96
C ARG A 59 14.00 -7.96 -0.80
N ARG A 60 14.76 -8.13 0.27
CA ARG A 60 14.79 -7.14 1.35
C ARG A 60 15.53 -5.90 0.86
N ARG A 61 14.84 -4.76 0.84
CA ARG A 61 15.39 -3.49 0.36
C ARG A 61 15.20 -2.40 1.41
N THR A 62 16.16 -1.51 1.53
CA THR A 62 16.05 -0.32 2.38
C THR A 62 15.16 0.75 1.71
N VAL A 63 14.64 1.66 2.51
CA VAL A 63 13.92 2.84 2.00
C VAL A 63 14.80 3.66 1.06
N ASP A 64 16.07 3.87 1.42
CA ASP A 64 17.01 4.64 0.59
C ASP A 64 17.26 3.97 -0.77
N ASP A 65 17.37 2.65 -0.83
CA ASP A 65 17.49 1.92 -2.09
C ASP A 65 16.28 2.14 -2.99
N VAL A 66 15.07 1.95 -2.43
CA VAL A 66 13.82 2.08 -3.19
C VAL A 66 13.61 3.52 -3.65
N LEU A 67 13.85 4.49 -2.77
CA LEU A 67 13.69 5.90 -3.09
C LEU A 67 14.72 6.39 -4.12
N SER A 68 15.97 5.93 -4.04
CA SER A 68 17.01 6.25 -5.02
C SER A 68 16.67 5.74 -6.41
N GLU A 69 16.10 4.51 -6.50
CA GLU A 69 15.61 3.99 -7.78
C GLU A 69 14.45 4.82 -8.31
N ALA A 70 13.43 5.10 -7.48
CA ALA A 70 12.26 5.89 -7.87
C ALA A 70 12.65 7.28 -8.40
N LEU A 71 13.60 7.95 -7.77
CA LEU A 71 14.06 9.29 -8.15
C LEU A 71 14.68 9.36 -9.56
N ARG A 72 15.19 8.26 -10.11
CA ARG A 72 15.68 8.21 -11.51
C ARG A 72 14.59 8.50 -12.52
N TYR A 73 13.33 8.24 -12.14
CA TYR A 73 12.16 8.39 -13.00
C TYR A 73 11.35 9.67 -12.69
N ARG A 74 11.82 10.49 -11.73
CA ARG A 74 11.09 11.70 -11.28
C ARG A 74 10.73 12.64 -12.43
N GLY A 75 11.57 12.76 -13.45
CA GLY A 75 11.32 13.62 -14.62
C GLY A 75 10.09 13.24 -15.45
N PHE A 76 9.58 12.01 -15.30
CA PHE A 76 8.40 11.53 -16.01
C PHE A 76 7.08 11.70 -15.23
N TRP A 77 7.13 12.07 -13.94
CA TRP A 77 5.94 12.15 -13.09
C TRP A 77 5.06 13.36 -13.35
N GLY A 78 5.62 14.43 -13.96
CA GLY A 78 4.93 15.71 -14.11
C GLY A 78 4.48 16.25 -12.74
N ASP A 79 3.43 17.07 -12.74
CA ASP A 79 2.93 17.73 -11.53
C ASP A 79 2.05 16.82 -10.64
N LYS A 80 1.52 15.72 -11.20
CA LYS A 80 0.53 14.86 -10.53
C LYS A 80 1.07 13.49 -10.15
N GLY A 81 2.19 13.08 -10.74
CA GLY A 81 2.77 11.76 -10.50
C GLY A 81 3.50 11.64 -9.18
N GLY A 82 4.12 10.47 -8.94
CA GLY A 82 4.83 10.20 -7.70
C GLY A 82 5.05 8.72 -7.44
N ILE A 83 4.99 8.31 -6.18
CA ILE A 83 5.20 6.92 -5.76
C ILE A 83 3.87 6.30 -5.35
N THR A 84 3.61 5.07 -5.80
CA THR A 84 2.54 4.21 -5.31
C THR A 84 3.15 2.96 -4.68
N VAL A 85 2.72 2.60 -3.50
CA VAL A 85 3.06 1.31 -2.89
C VAL A 85 1.84 0.42 -2.89
N SER A 86 2.00 -0.73 -3.54
CA SER A 86 1.00 -1.77 -3.79
C SER A 86 1.61 -3.15 -3.47
N GLY A 87 1.21 -4.18 -4.20
CA GLY A 87 1.82 -5.51 -4.15
C GLY A 87 0.84 -6.61 -3.83
N GLY A 88 1.18 -7.45 -2.85
CA GLY A 88 0.23 -8.35 -2.21
C GLY A 88 -0.76 -7.56 -1.35
N GLU A 89 -0.34 -7.25 -0.12
CA GLU A 89 -1.06 -6.32 0.78
C GLU A 89 -0.04 -5.41 1.47
N ALA A 90 -0.01 -4.16 1.05
CA ALA A 90 1.02 -3.21 1.49
C ALA A 90 0.99 -2.94 3.01
N LEU A 91 -0.20 -2.90 3.63
CA LEU A 91 -0.34 -2.64 5.08
C LEU A 91 0.28 -3.73 5.98
N LEU A 92 0.64 -4.89 5.44
CA LEU A 92 1.42 -5.88 6.19
C LEU A 92 2.82 -5.35 6.58
N GLN A 93 3.32 -4.37 5.83
CA GLN A 93 4.63 -3.76 6.03
C GLN A 93 4.51 -2.27 6.41
N ILE A 94 3.61 -1.95 7.34
CA ILE A 94 3.23 -0.57 7.69
C ILE A 94 4.43 0.29 8.14
N ASP A 95 5.42 -0.29 8.82
CA ASP A 95 6.61 0.45 9.28
C ASP A 95 7.48 0.88 8.09
N PHE A 96 7.61 0.02 7.07
CA PHE A 96 8.29 0.37 5.83
C PHE A 96 7.53 1.45 5.04
N LEU A 97 6.20 1.37 4.99
CA LEU A 97 5.35 2.39 4.36
C LEU A 97 5.54 3.75 5.02
N ILE A 98 5.49 3.82 6.35
CA ILE A 98 5.69 5.07 7.10
C ILE A 98 7.05 5.67 6.76
N ALA A 99 8.11 4.86 6.81
CA ALA A 99 9.46 5.31 6.55
C ALA A 99 9.64 5.81 5.10
N LEU A 100 9.18 5.03 4.11
CA LEU A 100 9.29 5.39 2.70
C LEU A 100 8.51 6.66 2.37
N PHE A 101 7.26 6.77 2.85
CA PHE A 101 6.44 7.93 2.56
C PHE A 101 6.93 9.18 3.30
N THR A 102 7.46 9.05 4.52
CA THR A 102 8.09 10.18 5.23
C THR A 102 9.26 10.74 4.41
N LYS A 103 10.19 9.89 3.98
CA LYS A 103 11.34 10.29 3.14
C LYS A 103 10.92 10.84 1.77
N ALA A 104 9.87 10.29 1.18
CA ALA A 104 9.30 10.79 -0.07
C ALA A 104 8.66 12.17 0.10
N LYS A 105 7.92 12.40 1.20
CA LYS A 105 7.32 13.70 1.52
C LYS A 105 8.36 14.79 1.77
N GLU A 106 9.50 14.48 2.40
CA GLU A 106 10.63 15.40 2.54
C GLU A 106 11.16 15.93 1.19
N LYS A 107 10.94 15.15 0.11
CA LYS A 107 11.31 15.50 -1.27
C LYS A 107 10.15 16.08 -2.10
N GLY A 108 8.99 16.35 -1.46
CA GLY A 108 7.79 16.86 -2.13
C GLY A 108 7.14 15.85 -3.10
N ILE A 109 7.29 14.55 -2.85
CA ILE A 109 6.74 13.48 -3.70
C ILE A 109 5.32 13.14 -3.24
N HIS A 110 4.40 13.02 -4.19
CA HIS A 110 3.05 12.54 -3.94
C HIS A 110 3.06 11.03 -3.67
N CYS A 111 2.48 10.62 -2.52
CA CYS A 111 2.47 9.25 -2.02
C CYS A 111 1.07 8.64 -2.08
N THR A 112 0.93 7.53 -2.78
CA THR A 112 -0.32 6.78 -2.89
C THR A 112 -0.15 5.39 -2.26
N LEU A 113 -1.08 5.04 -1.38
CA LEU A 113 -1.18 3.70 -0.81
C LEU A 113 -2.25 2.92 -1.56
N ASP A 114 -1.88 1.76 -2.12
CA ASP A 114 -2.80 0.80 -2.71
C ASP A 114 -2.95 -0.42 -1.79
N THR A 115 -4.17 -0.68 -1.33
CA THR A 115 -4.43 -1.68 -0.30
C THR A 115 -5.85 -2.23 -0.36
N CYS A 116 -6.02 -3.50 0.01
CA CYS A 116 -7.33 -4.05 0.36
C CYS A 116 -7.68 -3.84 1.85
N ALA A 117 -6.79 -3.29 2.64
CA ALA A 117 -6.95 -2.98 4.06
C ALA A 117 -7.33 -4.16 4.97
N LEU A 118 -7.09 -5.41 4.56
CA LEU A 118 -7.34 -6.57 5.42
C LEU A 118 -6.62 -6.52 6.78
N PRO A 119 -5.36 -6.01 6.88
CA PRO A 119 -4.65 -5.87 8.16
C PRO A 119 -5.20 -4.79 9.08
N PHE A 120 -6.06 -3.89 8.58
CA PHE A 120 -6.60 -2.80 9.40
C PHE A 120 -7.29 -3.31 10.67
N ARG A 121 -7.09 -2.59 11.77
CA ARG A 121 -7.72 -2.86 13.06
C ARG A 121 -8.13 -1.54 13.71
N ASN A 122 -9.40 -1.41 14.04
CA ASN A 122 -9.90 -0.24 14.80
C ASN A 122 -9.59 -0.43 16.30
N LYS A 123 -8.28 -0.39 16.64
CA LYS A 123 -7.76 -0.50 18.01
C LYS A 123 -6.69 0.56 18.25
N PRO A 124 -6.63 1.19 19.43
CA PRO A 124 -5.76 2.34 19.70
C PRO A 124 -4.30 2.14 19.25
N ARG A 125 -3.68 1.01 19.62
CA ARG A 125 -2.28 0.71 19.27
C ARG A 125 -2.05 0.60 17.75
N TYR A 126 -3.03 0.07 16.98
CA TYR A 126 -2.92 -0.01 15.53
C TYR A 126 -3.15 1.36 14.90
N LEU A 127 -4.18 2.08 15.38
CA LEU A 127 -4.53 3.41 14.88
C LEU A 127 -3.40 4.42 15.07
N GLU A 128 -2.61 4.31 16.12
CA GLU A 128 -1.42 5.15 16.29
C GLU A 128 -0.47 5.05 15.09
N LYS A 129 -0.13 3.82 14.65
CA LYS A 129 0.71 3.61 13.47
C LYS A 129 0.00 3.99 12.18
N PHE A 130 -1.28 3.62 12.05
CA PHE A 130 -2.07 3.92 10.87
C PHE A 130 -2.21 5.42 10.64
N ASN A 131 -2.41 6.22 11.69
CA ASN A 131 -2.47 7.68 11.62
C ASN A 131 -1.11 8.29 11.23
N LYS A 132 0.01 7.74 11.72
CA LYS A 132 1.35 8.15 11.25
C LYS A 132 1.49 7.92 9.74
N LEU A 133 1.02 6.78 9.24
CA LEU A 133 1.01 6.50 7.80
C LEU A 133 0.10 7.47 7.04
N MET A 134 -1.12 7.69 7.54
CA MET A 134 -2.07 8.61 6.89
C MET A 134 -1.57 10.05 6.83
N ALA A 135 -0.80 10.50 7.81
CA ALA A 135 -0.19 11.85 7.80
C ALA A 135 0.78 12.08 6.62
N VAL A 136 1.40 11.01 6.11
CA VAL A 136 2.37 11.07 4.99
C VAL A 136 1.84 10.45 3.69
N THR A 137 0.57 10.05 3.65
CA THR A 137 -0.12 9.51 2.47
C THR A 137 -1.01 10.58 1.87
N ASP A 138 -0.96 10.82 0.57
CA ASP A 138 -1.82 11.81 -0.11
C ASP A 138 -3.12 11.17 -0.59
N LEU A 139 -3.08 9.93 -1.06
CA LEU A 139 -4.22 9.21 -1.61
C LEU A 139 -4.20 7.74 -1.19
N VAL A 140 -5.34 7.19 -0.88
CA VAL A 140 -5.53 5.75 -0.69
C VAL A 140 -6.35 5.18 -1.86
N LEU A 141 -5.82 4.16 -2.54
CA LEU A 141 -6.59 3.29 -3.43
C LEU A 141 -7.08 2.13 -2.58
N LEU A 142 -8.37 2.10 -2.28
CA LEU A 142 -8.96 1.08 -1.42
C LEU A 142 -9.74 0.07 -2.23
N ASP A 143 -9.26 -1.16 -2.26
CA ASP A 143 -9.92 -2.27 -2.93
C ASP A 143 -11.01 -2.89 -2.06
N ILE A 144 -12.26 -2.70 -2.42
CA ILE A 144 -13.40 -3.44 -1.87
C ILE A 144 -13.74 -4.56 -2.86
N LYS A 145 -13.30 -5.77 -2.54
CA LYS A 145 -13.42 -6.92 -3.47
C LYS A 145 -14.86 -7.41 -3.61
N GLU A 146 -15.65 -7.34 -2.54
CA GLU A 146 -17.07 -7.63 -2.48
C GLU A 146 -17.66 -7.02 -1.20
N ILE A 147 -18.86 -6.44 -1.29
CA ILE A 147 -19.53 -5.79 -0.15
C ILE A 147 -20.27 -6.81 0.73
N ASN A 148 -20.86 -7.85 0.13
CA ASN A 148 -21.50 -8.91 0.87
C ASN A 148 -20.44 -9.82 1.50
N GLU A 149 -20.51 -10.03 2.81
CA GLU A 149 -19.48 -10.78 3.56
C GLU A 149 -19.33 -12.24 3.10
N GLU A 150 -20.43 -12.92 2.82
CA GLU A 150 -20.40 -14.34 2.42
C GLU A 150 -19.79 -14.49 1.02
N GLN A 151 -20.18 -13.63 0.08
CA GLN A 151 -19.57 -13.58 -1.25
C GLN A 151 -18.10 -13.17 -1.17
N HIS A 152 -17.75 -12.22 -0.30
CA HIS A 152 -16.37 -11.82 -0.09
C HIS A 152 -15.50 -12.98 0.37
N LYS A 153 -16.00 -13.85 1.26
CA LYS A 153 -15.29 -15.06 1.70
C LYS A 153 -15.08 -16.05 0.54
N ILE A 154 -16.07 -16.20 -0.32
CA ILE A 154 -15.97 -17.06 -1.51
C ILE A 154 -14.88 -16.53 -2.44
N VAL A 155 -14.91 -15.22 -2.73
CA VAL A 155 -13.99 -14.57 -3.68
C VAL A 155 -12.57 -14.48 -3.16
N THR A 156 -12.36 -14.27 -1.83
CA THR A 156 -11.06 -13.88 -1.27
C THR A 156 -10.54 -14.79 -0.18
N SER A 157 -11.34 -15.72 0.31
CA SER A 157 -11.11 -16.56 1.50
C SER A 157 -10.98 -15.78 2.82
N GLN A 158 -11.45 -14.51 2.86
CA GLN A 158 -11.36 -13.62 4.02
C GLN A 158 -12.69 -12.89 4.26
N THR A 159 -12.88 -12.37 5.49
CA THR A 159 -13.99 -11.46 5.81
C THR A 159 -13.66 -10.04 5.34
N ASN A 160 -14.69 -9.25 4.97
CA ASN A 160 -14.54 -7.84 4.60
C ASN A 160 -14.68 -6.86 5.78
N LYS A 161 -14.91 -7.32 7.01
CA LYS A 161 -15.21 -6.47 8.18
C LYS A 161 -14.15 -5.39 8.43
N ASN A 162 -12.87 -5.79 8.38
CA ASN A 162 -11.78 -4.83 8.60
C ASN A 162 -11.65 -3.84 7.43
N ILE A 163 -11.94 -4.28 6.21
CA ILE A 163 -11.89 -3.47 5.00
C ILE A 163 -12.95 -2.36 5.08
N LEU A 164 -14.19 -2.74 5.40
CA LEU A 164 -15.28 -1.78 5.56
C LEU A 164 -15.06 -0.85 6.75
N ALA A 165 -14.51 -1.37 7.86
CA ALA A 165 -14.11 -0.55 9.00
C ALA A 165 -13.00 0.46 8.64
N CYS A 166 -12.06 0.06 7.77
CA CYS A 166 -11.04 0.97 7.24
C CYS A 166 -11.66 2.05 6.35
N ALA A 167 -12.57 1.68 5.45
CA ALA A 167 -13.28 2.63 4.59
C ALA A 167 -14.01 3.70 5.42
N GLN A 168 -14.76 3.28 6.46
CA GLN A 168 -15.43 4.19 7.38
C GLN A 168 -14.41 5.09 8.10
N TYR A 169 -13.34 4.52 8.64
CA TYR A 169 -12.30 5.29 9.33
C TYR A 169 -11.64 6.35 8.44
N LEU A 170 -11.30 6.00 7.20
CA LEU A 170 -10.72 6.93 6.23
C LEU A 170 -11.69 8.08 5.90
N SER A 171 -13.00 7.78 5.80
CA SER A 171 -14.05 8.78 5.64
C SER A 171 -14.13 9.71 6.85
N ASP A 172 -14.13 9.16 8.07
CA ASP A 172 -14.24 9.92 9.31
C ASP A 172 -13.08 10.93 9.50
N ILE A 173 -11.86 10.56 9.06
CA ILE A 173 -10.68 11.44 9.11
C ILE A 173 -10.53 12.33 7.86
N GLY A 174 -11.47 12.29 6.92
CA GLY A 174 -11.45 13.09 5.67
C GLY A 174 -10.29 12.77 4.73
N LYS A 175 -9.79 11.51 4.73
CA LYS A 175 -8.69 11.11 3.86
C LYS A 175 -9.14 10.96 2.41
N PRO A 176 -8.42 11.51 1.41
CA PRO A 176 -8.69 11.23 0.00
C PRO A 176 -8.61 9.74 -0.32
N VAL A 177 -9.68 9.18 -0.86
CA VAL A 177 -9.78 7.75 -1.19
C VAL A 177 -10.40 7.57 -2.58
N TRP A 178 -9.80 6.70 -3.38
CA TRP A 178 -10.44 6.11 -4.55
C TRP A 178 -10.85 4.69 -4.22
N ILE A 179 -12.16 4.41 -4.25
CA ILE A 179 -12.65 3.03 -4.09
C ILE A 179 -12.48 2.31 -5.43
N ARG A 180 -11.86 1.14 -5.37
CA ARG A 180 -11.75 0.25 -6.53
C ARG A 180 -12.54 -1.04 -6.30
N HIS A 181 -13.18 -1.50 -7.36
CA HIS A 181 -13.91 -2.76 -7.40
C HIS A 181 -13.73 -3.42 -8.76
N VAL A 182 -13.36 -4.68 -8.77
CA VAL A 182 -13.18 -5.44 -10.01
C VAL A 182 -14.47 -6.18 -10.31
N LEU A 183 -15.06 -5.90 -11.45
CA LEU A 183 -16.24 -6.61 -11.96
C LEU A 183 -15.79 -7.86 -12.70
N VAL A 184 -16.13 -9.03 -12.15
CA VAL A 184 -15.81 -10.30 -12.76
C VAL A 184 -17.11 -11.04 -13.09
N PRO A 185 -17.46 -11.18 -14.39
CA PRO A 185 -18.67 -11.88 -14.77
C PRO A 185 -18.69 -13.32 -14.22
N GLY A 186 -19.76 -13.69 -13.52
CA GLY A 186 -19.95 -15.02 -12.96
C GLY A 186 -19.34 -15.23 -11.55
N LEU A 187 -18.78 -14.20 -10.93
CA LEU A 187 -18.36 -14.21 -9.53
C LEU A 187 -19.22 -13.27 -8.70
#